data_ceb415d8da568df87a703f7a4e270573
#
_entry.id   ceb415d8da568df87a703f7a4e270573
#
_cell.length_a   1.000
_cell.length_b   1.000
_cell.length_c   1.000
_cell.angle_alpha   90.00
_cell.angle_beta   90.00
_cell.angle_gamma   90.00
#
_symmetry.space_group_name_H-M   'P 1'
#
loop_
_entity.id
_entity.type
_entity.pdbx_description
1 polymer ?
#
loop_
_entity_poly.entity_id
_entity_poly.type
_entity_poly.pdbx_seq_one_letter_code
_entity_poly.pdbx_strand_id
1 'polypeptide(L)'
;MLSVSKFFMITGYKNKIIIRLGVHIRRGDYATWNDGRFLYDDKQMINIIRQFILLHPCKRVVIYICGNDPKLNKQAYSEAFGQENVVFPQGNPGEDLCLLSHCDYLIGPPSTFTLVASMYRNTPLYWIKDINKPLQEDCFDYFDNLFRNIL
;
A
#
# COMPACT_ATOMS: atom_id res chain seq x y z
N MET A 1 -2.69 -5.04 21.81
CA MET A 1 -2.25 -4.49 20.50
C MET A 1 -1.25 -3.37 20.73
N LEU A 2 -0.08 -3.46 20.13
CA LEU A 2 0.88 -2.37 20.20
C LEU A 2 0.32 -1.12 19.50
N SER A 3 0.52 0.06 20.09
CA SER A 3 0.18 1.31 19.40
C SER A 3 1.00 1.43 18.11
N VAL A 4 0.46 2.13 17.11
CA VAL A 4 1.16 2.35 15.84
C VAL A 4 2.54 2.95 16.08
N SER A 5 2.67 3.91 16.99
CA SER A 5 3.94 4.54 17.34
C SER A 5 4.96 3.56 17.91
N LYS A 6 4.55 2.68 18.83
CA LYS A 6 5.45 1.65 19.37
C LYS A 6 5.89 0.65 18.30
N PHE A 7 4.97 0.27 17.43
CA PHE A 7 5.25 -0.66 16.34
C PHE A 7 6.35 -0.14 15.41
N PHE A 8 6.33 1.16 15.07
CA PHE A 8 7.30 1.76 14.17
C PHE A 8 8.60 2.21 14.87
N MET A 9 8.60 2.45 16.19
CA MET A 9 9.82 2.79 16.93
C MET A 9 10.84 1.63 16.95
N ILE A 10 10.38 0.38 16.92
CA ILE A 10 11.26 -0.80 16.93
C ILE A 10 12.06 -0.95 15.63
N THR A 11 11.63 -0.29 14.55
CA THR A 11 12.18 -0.47 13.21
C THR A 11 12.80 0.80 12.61
N GLY A 12 13.04 1.84 13.41
CA GLY A 12 13.32 3.16 12.88
C GLY A 12 14.78 3.60 12.86
N TYR A 13 15.60 3.21 11.84
CA TYR A 13 16.85 3.92 11.56
C TYR A 13 17.16 3.97 10.07
N LYS A 14 18.00 4.95 9.69
CA LYS A 14 18.32 5.38 8.31
C LYS A 14 18.88 4.30 7.37
N ASN A 15 19.34 3.16 7.87
CA ASN A 15 19.75 2.00 7.08
C ASN A 15 18.76 0.86 7.28
N LYS A 16 17.49 1.11 6.96
CA LYS A 16 16.44 0.12 7.18
C LYS A 16 16.71 -1.16 6.41
N ILE A 17 16.92 -2.25 7.15
CA ILE A 17 16.87 -3.62 6.64
C ILE A 17 15.43 -3.98 6.27
N ILE A 18 14.44 -3.33 6.89
CA ILE A 18 13.01 -3.56 6.69
C ILE A 18 12.39 -2.35 6.00
N ILE A 19 11.68 -2.60 4.91
CA ILE A 19 10.80 -1.64 4.24
C ILE A 19 9.35 -1.96 4.61
N ARG A 20 8.61 -0.96 5.01
CA ARG A 20 7.17 -1.06 5.27
C ARG A 20 6.42 -0.57 4.05
N LEU A 21 5.70 -1.49 3.42
CA LEU A 21 4.86 -1.19 2.27
C LEU A 21 3.40 -1.15 2.71
N GLY A 22 2.78 0.00 2.62
CA GLY A 22 1.34 0.15 2.80
C GLY A 22 0.61 -0.10 1.49
N VAL A 23 -0.34 -1.00 1.50
CA VAL A 23 -1.17 -1.33 0.33
C VAL A 23 -2.62 -1.05 0.68
N HIS A 24 -3.25 -0.20 -0.10
CA HIS A 24 -4.67 0.10 0.05
C HIS A 24 -5.47 -0.64 -1.01
N ILE A 25 -6.41 -1.45 -0.57
CA ILE A 25 -7.33 -2.19 -1.43
C ILE A 25 -8.68 -1.48 -1.41
N ARG A 26 -9.08 -0.97 -2.55
CA ARG A 26 -10.38 -0.32 -2.72
C ARG A 26 -11.19 -1.08 -3.76
N ARG A 27 -12.30 -1.64 -3.30
CA ARG A 27 -13.25 -2.38 -4.16
C ARG A 27 -14.65 -1.82 -3.91
N GLY A 28 -15.68 -2.58 -3.86
CA GLY A 28 -17.01 -2.08 -3.61
C GLY A 28 -17.45 -1.04 -4.64
N ASP A 29 -17.46 0.23 -4.28
CA ASP A 29 -17.83 1.34 -5.16
C ASP A 29 -16.95 1.47 -6.41
N TYR A 30 -15.73 0.95 -6.39
CA TYR A 30 -14.84 0.95 -7.55
C TYR A 30 -15.28 -0.01 -8.66
N ALA A 31 -16.22 -0.90 -8.39
CA ALA A 31 -16.82 -1.74 -9.43
C ALA A 31 -17.55 -0.92 -10.51
N THR A 32 -18.08 0.25 -10.13
CA THR A 32 -18.80 1.13 -11.04
C THR A 32 -18.09 2.45 -11.29
N TRP A 33 -17.23 2.89 -10.39
CA TRP A 33 -16.49 4.14 -10.55
C TRP A 33 -15.54 4.05 -11.74
N ASN A 34 -15.59 5.02 -12.64
CA ASN A 34 -14.83 5.02 -13.89
C ASN A 34 -14.96 3.70 -14.67
N ASP A 35 -16.18 3.15 -14.75
CA ASP A 35 -16.48 1.89 -15.43
C ASP A 35 -15.65 0.68 -14.92
N GLY A 36 -15.30 0.69 -13.64
CA GLY A 36 -14.50 -0.37 -13.02
C GLY A 36 -13.03 -0.39 -13.43
N ARG A 37 -12.55 0.66 -14.08
CA ARG A 37 -11.18 0.74 -14.60
C ARG A 37 -10.11 0.54 -13.53
N PHE A 38 -10.37 0.96 -12.31
CA PHE A 38 -9.42 0.88 -11.19
C PHE A 38 -9.78 -0.19 -10.15
N LEU A 39 -10.63 -1.12 -10.54
CA LEU A 39 -10.94 -2.30 -9.73
C LEU A 39 -9.90 -3.38 -10.00
N TYR A 40 -9.08 -3.70 -9.00
CA TYR A 40 -8.04 -4.72 -9.12
C TYR A 40 -8.34 -5.91 -8.22
N ASP A 41 -8.15 -7.12 -8.75
CA ASP A 41 -8.32 -8.36 -7.99
C ASP A 41 -7.05 -8.69 -7.16
N ASP A 42 -7.15 -9.71 -6.32
CA ASP A 42 -6.05 -10.11 -5.45
C ASP A 42 -4.82 -10.57 -6.24
N LYS A 43 -5.02 -11.26 -7.35
CA LYS A 43 -3.92 -11.72 -8.21
C LYS A 43 -3.14 -10.56 -8.80
N GLN A 44 -3.83 -9.54 -9.27
CA GLN A 44 -3.20 -8.32 -9.81
C GLN A 44 -2.43 -7.57 -8.71
N MET A 45 -3.02 -7.43 -7.54
CA MET A 45 -2.35 -6.77 -6.40
C MET A 45 -1.14 -7.54 -5.92
N ILE A 46 -1.23 -8.86 -5.81
CA ILE A 46 -0.09 -9.72 -5.45
C ILE A 46 1.05 -9.57 -6.47
N ASN A 47 0.73 -9.50 -7.76
CA ASN A 47 1.75 -9.31 -8.79
C ASN A 47 2.48 -7.96 -8.64
N ILE A 48 1.76 -6.89 -8.37
CA ILE A 48 2.37 -5.56 -8.13
C ILE A 48 3.26 -5.59 -6.88
N ILE A 49 2.82 -6.21 -5.81
CA ILE A 49 3.63 -6.33 -4.59
C ILE A 49 4.90 -7.14 -4.85
N ARG A 50 4.82 -8.22 -5.63
CA ARG A 50 6.02 -8.98 -6.03
C ARG A 50 7.01 -8.13 -6.79
N GLN A 51 6.55 -7.30 -7.72
CA GLN A 51 7.40 -6.38 -8.45
C GLN A 51 8.09 -5.39 -7.51
N PHE A 52 7.36 -4.87 -6.53
CA PHE A 52 7.94 -3.99 -5.50
C PHE A 52 9.05 -4.68 -4.71
N ILE A 53 8.85 -5.92 -4.30
CA ILE A 53 9.85 -6.70 -3.58
C ILE A 53 11.10 -6.89 -4.43
N LEU A 54 10.95 -7.15 -5.73
CA LEU A 54 12.07 -7.31 -6.66
C LEU A 54 12.89 -6.03 -6.86
N LEU A 55 12.28 -4.86 -6.65
CA LEU A 55 13.00 -3.58 -6.67
C LEU A 55 13.89 -3.38 -5.43
N HIS A 56 13.68 -4.17 -4.38
CA HIS A 56 14.38 -4.03 -3.10
C HIS A 56 14.97 -5.38 -2.64
N PRO A 57 15.90 -5.97 -3.43
CA PRO A 57 16.32 -7.37 -3.23
C PRO A 57 17.07 -7.63 -1.94
N CYS A 58 17.69 -6.59 -1.35
CA CYS A 58 18.47 -6.72 -0.10
C CYS A 58 17.67 -6.32 1.14
N LYS A 59 16.36 -6.12 1.00
CA LYS A 59 15.50 -5.65 2.08
C LYS A 59 14.39 -6.66 2.38
N ARG A 60 14.05 -6.79 3.65
CA ARG A 60 12.80 -7.44 4.04
C ARG A 60 11.66 -6.45 3.84
N VAL A 61 10.63 -6.85 3.13
CA VAL A 61 9.42 -6.03 2.93
C VAL A 61 8.32 -6.57 3.83
N VAL A 62 7.80 -5.73 4.71
CA VAL A 62 6.61 -6.02 5.51
C VAL A 62 5.45 -5.24 4.90
N ILE A 63 4.38 -5.96 4.59
CA ILE A 63 3.26 -5.47 3.82
C ILE A 63 2.05 -5.27 4.74
N TYR A 64 1.53 -4.05 4.78
CA TYR A 64 0.32 -3.69 5.53
C TYR A 64 -0.80 -3.50 4.54
N ILE A 65 -1.78 -4.42 4.56
CA ILE A 65 -2.90 -4.39 3.62
C ILE A 65 -4.13 -3.83 4.33
N CYS A 66 -4.53 -2.63 3.95
CA CYS A 66 -5.71 -1.95 4.44
C CYS A 66 -6.79 -1.91 3.37
N GLY A 67 -8.03 -2.06 3.77
CA GLY A 67 -9.15 -2.01 2.85
C GLY A 67 -10.44 -2.47 3.51
N ASN A 68 -11.54 -2.29 2.81
CA ASN A 68 -12.88 -2.56 3.31
C ASN A 68 -13.57 -3.73 2.61
N ASP A 69 -12.86 -4.51 1.81
CA ASP A 69 -13.47 -5.63 1.11
C ASP A 69 -13.51 -6.89 1.98
N PRO A 70 -14.70 -7.36 2.39
CA PRO A 70 -14.81 -8.58 3.17
C PRO A 70 -14.43 -9.84 2.37
N LYS A 71 -14.33 -9.73 1.04
CA LYS A 71 -13.95 -10.83 0.15
C LYS A 71 -12.47 -10.90 -0.13
N LEU A 72 -11.66 -10.05 0.51
CA LEU A 72 -10.21 -10.07 0.39
C LEU A 72 -9.68 -11.47 0.74
N ASN A 73 -8.93 -12.07 -0.17
CA ASN A 73 -8.32 -13.38 0.05
C ASN A 73 -7.01 -13.25 0.84
N LYS A 74 -7.13 -13.08 2.14
CA LYS A 74 -5.98 -12.90 3.04
C LYS A 74 -4.97 -14.04 2.94
N GLN A 75 -5.46 -15.27 2.79
CA GLN A 75 -4.60 -16.44 2.68
C GLN A 75 -3.69 -16.37 1.44
N ALA A 76 -4.20 -15.90 0.30
CA ALA A 76 -3.41 -15.77 -0.91
C ALA A 76 -2.21 -14.83 -0.72
N TYR A 77 -2.37 -13.73 0.00
CA TYR A 77 -1.27 -12.82 0.32
C TYR A 77 -0.26 -13.45 1.28
N SER A 78 -0.74 -14.13 2.31
CA SER A 78 0.13 -14.83 3.27
C SER A 78 0.94 -15.95 2.62
N GLU A 79 0.33 -16.69 1.70
CA GLU A 79 1.01 -17.73 0.92
C GLU A 79 2.05 -17.14 -0.05
N ALA A 80 1.73 -15.99 -0.65
CA ALA A 80 2.62 -15.36 -1.62
C ALA A 80 3.88 -14.75 -0.98
N PHE A 81 3.78 -14.20 0.23
CA PHE A 81 4.84 -13.37 0.82
C PHE A 81 5.35 -13.89 2.17
N GLY A 82 4.74 -14.89 2.74
CA GLY A 82 4.99 -15.37 4.09
C GLY A 82 4.08 -14.68 5.11
N GLN A 83 3.51 -15.47 6.01
CA GLN A 83 2.58 -14.97 7.02
C GLN A 83 3.23 -13.92 7.94
N GLU A 84 4.51 -14.05 8.21
CA GLU A 84 5.29 -13.12 9.05
C GLU A 84 5.56 -11.77 8.36
N ASN A 85 5.35 -11.68 7.06
CA ASN A 85 5.62 -10.48 6.26
C ASN A 85 4.35 -9.72 5.86
N VAL A 86 3.17 -10.22 6.20
CA VAL A 86 1.89 -9.61 5.82
C VAL A 86 1.06 -9.33 7.06
N VAL A 87 0.62 -8.09 7.18
CA VAL A 87 -0.23 -7.65 8.29
C VAL A 87 -1.56 -7.14 7.71
N PHE A 88 -2.66 -7.62 8.26
CA PHE A 88 -4.01 -7.15 7.94
C PHE A 88 -4.55 -6.38 9.15
N PRO A 89 -4.37 -5.05 9.22
CA PRO A 89 -4.86 -4.28 10.34
C PRO A 89 -6.38 -4.38 10.46
N GLN A 90 -6.86 -4.50 11.69
CA GLN A 90 -8.30 -4.54 11.99
C GLN A 90 -8.73 -3.25 12.68
N GLY A 91 -8.37 -2.13 12.08
CA GLY A 91 -8.71 -0.82 12.57
C GLY A 91 -9.91 -0.21 11.87
N ASN A 92 -10.30 0.95 12.35
CA ASN A 92 -11.23 1.81 11.64
C ASN A 92 -10.48 2.61 10.55
N PRO A 93 -11.18 3.33 9.65
CA PRO A 93 -10.52 4.11 8.60
C PRO A 93 -9.50 5.13 9.11
N GLY A 94 -9.72 5.74 10.26
CA GLY A 94 -8.77 6.68 10.85
C GLY A 94 -7.48 6.01 11.31
N GLU A 95 -7.59 4.82 11.89
CA GLU A 95 -6.43 4.02 12.29
C GLU A 95 -5.66 3.53 11.08
N ASP A 96 -6.35 3.10 10.03
CA ASP A 96 -5.73 2.68 8.77
C ASP A 96 -4.98 3.85 8.11
N LEU A 97 -5.59 5.03 8.11
CA LEU A 97 -4.96 6.25 7.59
C LEU A 97 -3.65 6.55 8.33
N CYS A 98 -3.69 6.49 9.66
CA CYS A 98 -2.53 6.70 10.51
C CYS A 98 -1.43 5.67 10.21
N LEU A 99 -1.80 4.40 10.11
CA LEU A 99 -0.86 3.32 9.80
C LEU A 99 -0.19 3.51 8.45
N LEU A 100 -0.98 3.77 7.42
CA LEU A 100 -0.46 4.01 6.07
C LEU A 100 0.47 5.21 6.02
N SER A 101 0.15 6.28 6.74
CA SER A 101 0.99 7.49 6.78
C SER A 101 2.38 7.23 7.37
N HIS A 102 2.57 6.15 8.13
CA HIS A 102 3.85 5.77 8.73
C HIS A 102 4.63 4.75 7.89
N CYS A 103 4.07 4.24 6.81
CA CYS A 103 4.78 3.35 5.90
C CYS A 103 5.87 4.09 5.12
N ASP A 104 6.81 3.33 4.57
CA ASP A 104 7.91 3.88 3.77
C ASP A 104 7.49 4.12 2.32
N TYR A 105 6.55 3.32 1.82
CA TYR A 105 5.94 3.40 0.49
C TYR A 105 4.47 3.06 0.57
N LEU A 106 3.70 3.64 -0.34
CA LEU A 106 2.26 3.35 -0.48
C LEU A 106 1.95 2.90 -1.91
N ILE A 107 1.06 1.93 -2.04
CA ILE A 107 0.53 1.46 -3.32
C ILE A 107 -0.98 1.31 -3.19
N GLY A 108 -1.70 1.73 -4.21
CA GLY A 108 -3.15 1.53 -4.29
C GLY A 108 -3.74 2.09 -5.57
N PRO A 109 -5.01 1.85 -5.83
CA PRO A 109 -5.72 2.53 -6.90
C PRO A 109 -5.82 4.02 -6.58
N PRO A 110 -6.07 4.89 -7.58
CA PRO A 110 -6.28 6.31 -7.34
C PRO A 110 -7.38 6.54 -6.29
N SER A 111 -7.05 7.23 -5.21
CA SER A 111 -7.93 7.44 -4.08
C SER A 111 -7.49 8.64 -3.25
N THR A 112 -8.43 9.46 -2.83
CA THR A 112 -8.13 10.55 -1.89
C THR A 112 -7.63 10.02 -0.55
N PHE A 113 -8.03 8.83 -0.16
CA PHE A 113 -7.59 8.20 1.08
C PHE A 113 -6.08 8.00 1.13
N THR A 114 -5.50 7.40 0.10
CA THR A 114 -4.05 7.20 0.01
C THR A 114 -3.31 8.51 -0.23
N LEU A 115 -3.92 9.45 -0.95
CA LEU A 115 -3.35 10.77 -1.14
C LEU A 115 -3.18 11.50 0.20
N VAL A 116 -4.21 11.48 1.05
CA VAL A 116 -4.14 12.08 2.39
C VAL A 116 -3.10 11.35 3.26
N ALA A 117 -3.05 10.03 3.19
CA ALA A 117 -2.02 9.26 3.91
C ALA A 117 -0.60 9.69 3.51
N SER A 118 -0.36 9.91 2.22
CA SER A 118 0.94 10.34 1.72
C SER A 118 1.33 11.75 2.17
N MET A 119 0.34 12.61 2.39
CA MET A 119 0.55 14.02 2.78
C MET A 119 1.24 14.16 4.13
N TYR A 120 0.84 13.37 5.12
CA TYR A 120 1.27 13.57 6.50
C TYR A 120 2.77 13.50 6.72
N ARG A 121 3.45 12.60 6.01
CA ARG A 121 4.89 12.38 6.16
C ARG A 121 5.62 12.40 4.82
N ASN A 122 4.98 12.92 3.81
CA ASN A 122 5.49 12.97 2.44
C ASN A 122 5.97 11.59 1.96
N THR A 123 5.12 10.58 2.17
CA THR A 123 5.40 9.20 1.81
C THR A 123 5.21 9.00 0.31
N PRO A 124 6.19 8.41 -0.40
CA PRO A 124 6.04 8.11 -1.82
C PRO A 124 4.87 7.14 -2.05
N LEU A 125 4.01 7.50 -3.01
CA LEU A 125 2.78 6.79 -3.34
C LEU A 125 2.75 6.44 -4.82
N TYR A 126 2.49 5.18 -5.13
CA TYR A 126 2.15 4.74 -6.47
C TYR A 126 0.64 4.55 -6.59
N TRP A 127 -0.02 5.42 -7.37
CA TRP A 127 -1.38 5.18 -7.85
C TRP A 127 -1.34 4.29 -9.09
N ILE A 128 -1.90 3.10 -8.95
CA ILE A 128 -1.97 2.15 -10.06
C ILE A 128 -3.04 2.65 -11.05
N LYS A 129 -2.60 3.34 -12.10
CA LYS A 129 -3.48 3.80 -13.18
C LYS A 129 -3.52 2.84 -14.36
N ASP A 130 -2.46 2.09 -14.53
CA ASP A 130 -2.35 1.02 -15.53
C ASP A 130 -1.71 -0.21 -14.87
N ILE A 131 -2.52 -1.22 -14.63
CA ILE A 131 -2.10 -2.45 -13.95
C ILE A 131 -1.11 -3.26 -14.79
N ASN A 132 -1.05 -3.04 -16.09
CA ASN A 132 -0.15 -3.74 -16.99
C ASN A 132 1.22 -3.07 -17.11
N LYS A 133 1.36 -1.84 -16.61
CA LYS A 133 2.65 -1.15 -16.62
C LYS A 133 3.59 -1.80 -15.61
N PRO A 134 4.82 -2.18 -16.01
CA PRO A 134 5.80 -2.67 -15.05
C PRO A 134 6.12 -1.64 -13.97
N LEU A 135 6.19 -2.10 -12.72
CA LEU A 135 6.53 -1.24 -11.60
C LEU A 135 8.02 -0.89 -11.64
N GLN A 136 8.31 0.40 -11.53
CA GLN A 136 9.66 0.94 -11.42
C GLN A 136 9.70 1.95 -10.29
N GLU A 137 10.89 2.29 -9.81
CA GLU A 137 11.06 3.25 -8.70
C GLU A 137 10.47 4.62 -9.04
N ASP A 138 10.54 5.05 -10.29
CA ASP A 138 9.98 6.32 -10.78
C ASP A 138 8.45 6.34 -10.88
N CYS A 139 7.79 5.20 -10.67
CA CYS A 139 6.32 5.16 -10.56
C CYS A 139 5.80 5.80 -9.27
N PHE A 140 6.64 5.88 -8.25
CA PHE A 140 6.29 6.51 -6.98
C PHE A 140 6.45 8.02 -7.06
N ASP A 141 5.47 8.73 -6.51
CA ASP A 141 5.45 10.18 -6.52
C ASP A 141 5.03 10.71 -5.15
N TYR A 142 5.24 11.99 -4.94
CA TYR A 142 4.94 12.67 -3.68
C TYR A 142 3.66 13.47 -3.76
N PHE A 143 3.10 13.77 -2.60
CA PHE A 143 1.80 14.41 -2.46
C PHE A 143 1.62 15.65 -3.35
N ASP A 144 2.56 16.58 -3.35
CA ASP A 144 2.41 17.83 -4.11
C ASP A 144 2.19 17.58 -5.60
N ASN A 145 2.95 16.68 -6.19
CA ASN A 145 2.83 16.37 -7.60
C ASN A 145 1.56 15.56 -7.90
N LEU A 146 1.24 14.58 -7.04
CA LEU A 146 0.01 13.81 -7.16
C LEU A 146 -1.23 14.70 -7.05
N PHE A 147 -1.22 15.63 -6.10
CA PHE A 147 -2.33 16.55 -5.89
C PHE A 147 -2.56 17.49 -7.09
N ARG A 148 -1.48 18.00 -7.69
CA ARG A 148 -1.57 18.88 -8.86
C ARG A 148 -2.06 18.15 -10.12
N ASN A 149 -1.88 16.84 -10.18
CA ASN A 149 -2.24 16.00 -11.31
C ASN A 149 -3.42 15.07 -11.01
N ILE A 150 -4.27 15.45 -10.05
CA ILE A 150 -5.52 14.76 -9.80
C ILE A 150 -6.37 14.77 -11.07
N LEU A 151 -6.99 13.66 -11.35
CA LEU A 151 -7.79 13.35 -12.54
C LEU A 151 -8.91 14.35 -12.82
#